data_877d5a71da2b504b3163610afa0ca642
#
_entry.id   877d5a71da2b504b3163610afa0ca642
#
_cell.length_a   1.000
_cell.length_b   1.000
_cell.length_c   1.000
_cell.angle_alpha   90.00
_cell.angle_beta   90.00
_cell.angle_gamma   90.00
#
_symmetry.space_group_name_H-M   'P 1'
#
loop_
_entity.id
_entity.type
_entity.pdbx_description
1 polymer ?
#
loop_
_entity_poly.entity_id
_entity_poly.type
_entity_poly.pdbx_seq_one_letter_code
_entity_poly.pdbx_strand_id
1 'polypeptide(L)'
;MKYFVVSDIHSFFGEFKKAIDEAGFDPTDENHRLIICGDLFDRGSQPLELMQHLNEEVPNAILIRGNHEDLFVKMCERGEPWMHDYSNGTAQTIFDFTGVDKPWPFEYRAEVALGMVRPMLNRMVDYYETDHYVFVHGWIPCVKEHHRLAKYRPLEEDWRDAPKNKWEDARWYNGMDCAAQGVVVPGKTVVCGHWHCSYGHWFYENDGKPEFGEGADFSPYYAN
;
A
#
# COMPACT_ATOMS: atom_id res chain seq x y z
N MET A 1 1.75 -12.77 19.97
CA MET A 1 1.76 -11.47 19.23
C MET A 1 0.46 -11.39 18.45
N LYS A 2 -0.30 -10.29 18.57
CA LYS A 2 -1.48 -9.99 17.76
C LYS A 2 -1.10 -8.98 16.70
N TYR A 3 -1.37 -9.30 15.45
CA TYR A 3 -1.12 -8.41 14.32
C TYR A 3 -2.41 -7.68 13.96
N PHE A 4 -2.31 -6.37 13.81
CA PHE A 4 -3.33 -5.49 13.24
C PHE A 4 -2.82 -5.06 11.87
N VAL A 5 -3.57 -5.39 10.84
CA VAL A 5 -3.11 -5.21 9.46
C VAL A 5 -4.07 -4.31 8.72
N VAL A 6 -3.53 -3.32 8.03
CA VAL A 6 -4.28 -2.39 7.19
C VAL A 6 -3.49 -2.11 5.93
N SER A 7 -4.16 -1.72 4.86
CA SER A 7 -3.55 -1.30 3.60
C SER A 7 -4.27 -0.07 3.04
N ASP A 8 -3.61 0.64 2.14
CA ASP A 8 -4.25 1.68 1.32
C ASP A 8 -4.97 2.75 2.15
N ILE A 9 -4.27 3.28 3.18
CA ILE A 9 -4.81 4.31 4.08
C ILE A 9 -5.08 5.62 3.33
N HIS A 10 -4.22 5.93 2.34
CA HIS A 10 -4.43 7.05 1.44
C HIS A 10 -4.77 8.38 2.14
N SER A 11 -4.06 8.71 3.23
CA SER A 11 -4.27 9.95 4.00
C SER A 11 -5.68 10.11 4.62
N PHE A 12 -6.49 9.05 4.68
CA PHE A 12 -7.76 9.02 5.41
C PHE A 12 -7.49 8.67 6.89
N PHE A 13 -6.78 9.58 7.57
CA PHE A 13 -6.32 9.34 8.95
C PHE A 13 -7.46 9.11 9.93
N GLY A 14 -8.55 9.88 9.82
CA GLY A 14 -9.70 9.75 10.72
C GLY A 14 -10.34 8.38 10.66
N GLU A 15 -10.57 7.86 9.46
CA GLU A 15 -11.12 6.53 9.20
C GLU A 15 -10.19 5.42 9.67
N PHE A 16 -8.90 5.55 9.35
CA PHE A 16 -7.86 4.62 9.80
C PHE A 16 -7.80 4.55 11.33
N LYS A 17 -7.70 5.70 12.00
CA LYS A 17 -7.61 5.78 13.47
C LYS A 17 -8.84 5.13 14.12
N LYS A 18 -10.03 5.45 13.63
CA LYS A 18 -11.28 4.83 14.10
C LYS A 18 -11.26 3.31 13.94
N ALA A 19 -10.84 2.82 12.77
CA ALA A 19 -10.82 1.37 12.48
C ALA A 19 -9.86 0.60 13.40
N ILE A 20 -8.64 1.12 13.64
CA ILE A 20 -7.69 0.45 14.52
C ILE A 20 -8.11 0.50 15.99
N ASP A 21 -8.76 1.59 16.44
CA ASP A 21 -9.28 1.72 17.79
C ASP A 21 -10.45 0.74 18.01
N GLU A 22 -11.40 0.64 17.07
CA GLU A 22 -12.51 -0.32 17.12
C GLU A 22 -12.02 -1.78 17.08
N ALA A 23 -10.90 -2.05 16.38
CA ALA A 23 -10.24 -3.36 16.39
C ALA A 23 -9.53 -3.69 17.71
N GLY A 24 -9.39 -2.68 18.59
CA GLY A 24 -8.75 -2.81 19.91
C GLY A 24 -7.23 -2.80 19.82
N PHE A 25 -6.65 -2.07 18.87
CA PHE A 25 -5.20 -1.83 18.82
C PHE A 25 -4.77 -0.92 19.98
N ASP A 26 -3.77 -1.34 20.72
CA ASP A 26 -3.13 -0.56 21.77
C ASP A 26 -1.64 -0.44 21.44
N PRO A 27 -1.13 0.75 21.11
CA PRO A 27 0.28 0.96 20.78
C PRO A 27 1.23 0.75 21.98
N THR A 28 0.70 0.71 23.21
CA THR A 28 1.47 0.48 24.42
C THR A 28 1.58 -0.99 24.81
N ASP A 29 0.76 -1.88 24.21
CA ASP A 29 0.85 -3.32 24.41
C ASP A 29 1.95 -3.91 23.52
N GLU A 30 3.02 -4.42 24.13
CA GLU A 30 4.14 -5.06 23.44
C GLU A 30 3.75 -6.29 22.61
N ASN A 31 2.58 -6.89 22.90
CA ASN A 31 2.02 -8.00 22.13
C ASN A 31 1.20 -7.55 20.91
N HIS A 32 0.97 -6.25 20.75
CA HIS A 32 0.32 -5.71 19.58
C HIS A 32 1.36 -5.22 18.55
N ARG A 33 1.10 -5.50 17.28
CA ARG A 33 1.93 -5.03 16.17
C ARG A 33 1.05 -4.54 15.03
N LEU A 34 1.21 -3.26 14.68
CA LEU A 34 0.58 -2.68 13.50
C LEU A 34 1.44 -2.95 12.27
N ILE A 35 0.82 -3.44 11.21
CA ILE A 35 1.43 -3.63 9.89
C ILE A 35 0.61 -2.85 8.88
N ILE A 36 1.26 -2.00 8.10
CA ILE A 36 0.63 -1.23 7.03
C ILE A 36 1.18 -1.69 5.70
N CYS A 37 0.32 -2.29 4.88
CA CYS A 37 0.68 -2.88 3.59
C CYS A 37 0.68 -1.85 2.46
N GLY A 38 1.37 -0.71 2.65
CA GLY A 38 1.60 0.32 1.62
C GLY A 38 0.49 1.33 1.45
N ASP A 39 0.75 2.29 0.56
CA ASP A 39 -0.15 3.36 0.14
C ASP A 39 -0.64 4.21 1.31
N LEU A 40 0.31 4.82 2.02
CA LEU A 40 0.01 5.68 3.16
C LEU A 40 -0.66 6.99 2.75
N PHE A 41 -0.14 7.60 1.68
CA PHE A 41 -0.49 8.94 1.25
C PHE A 41 -1.36 8.95 -0.01
N ASP A 42 -1.62 10.14 -0.51
CA ASP A 42 -2.47 10.44 -1.65
C ASP A 42 -3.98 10.35 -1.36
N ARG A 43 -4.80 10.93 -2.23
CA ARG A 43 -6.28 10.92 -2.22
C ARG A 43 -6.95 11.63 -1.04
N GLY A 44 -6.69 11.21 0.19
CA GLY A 44 -7.20 11.84 1.40
C GLY A 44 -6.46 13.12 1.75
N SER A 45 -6.96 13.86 2.75
CA SER A 45 -6.52 15.22 3.09
C SER A 45 -5.72 15.34 4.39
N GLN A 46 -5.37 14.21 5.02
CA GLN A 46 -4.73 14.19 6.35
C GLN A 46 -3.36 13.50 6.36
N PRO A 47 -2.43 13.82 5.41
CA PRO A 47 -1.13 13.15 5.37
C PRO A 47 -0.22 13.55 6.53
N LEU A 48 -0.34 14.79 7.05
CA LEU A 48 0.45 15.27 8.19
C LEU A 48 0.08 14.55 9.48
N GLU A 49 -1.21 14.45 9.76
CA GLU A 49 -1.75 13.76 10.95
C GLU A 49 -1.37 12.28 10.93
N LEU A 50 -1.50 11.62 9.78
CA LEU A 50 -1.09 10.24 9.61
C LEU A 50 0.41 10.07 9.86
N MET A 51 1.24 10.91 9.25
CA MET A 51 2.69 10.86 9.42
C MET A 51 3.09 11.09 10.88
N GLN A 52 2.48 12.07 11.54
CA GLN A 52 2.74 12.39 12.95
C GLN A 52 2.36 11.20 13.84
N HIS A 53 1.17 10.66 13.69
CA HIS A 53 0.70 9.49 14.45
C HIS A 53 1.66 8.30 14.31
N LEU A 54 2.08 7.96 13.09
CA LEU A 54 2.98 6.85 12.83
C LEU A 54 4.41 7.08 13.35
N ASN A 55 4.84 8.32 13.48
CA ASN A 55 6.17 8.64 14.01
C ASN A 55 6.21 8.74 15.54
N GLU A 56 5.16 9.30 16.15
CA GLU A 56 5.15 9.67 17.57
C GLU A 56 4.41 8.63 18.42
N GLU A 57 3.25 8.14 17.97
CA GLU A 57 2.39 7.24 18.75
C GLU A 57 2.63 5.77 18.41
N VAL A 58 2.97 5.45 17.14
CA VAL A 58 3.19 4.06 16.71
C VAL A 58 4.54 3.90 15.98
N PRO A 59 5.68 4.31 16.61
CA PRO A 59 6.98 4.29 15.93
C PRO A 59 7.45 2.89 15.53
N ASN A 60 6.89 1.86 16.16
CA ASN A 60 7.20 0.44 15.92
C ASN A 60 6.31 -0.20 14.85
N ALA A 61 5.43 0.56 14.17
CA ALA A 61 4.67 0.05 13.05
C ALA A 61 5.60 -0.47 11.95
N ILE A 62 5.25 -1.62 11.37
CA ILE A 62 5.90 -2.16 10.20
C ILE A 62 5.25 -1.52 8.99
N LEU A 63 6.04 -0.76 8.24
CA LEU A 63 5.58 -0.05 7.05
C LEU A 63 6.11 -0.77 5.81
N ILE A 64 5.20 -1.29 5.03
CA ILE A 64 5.51 -1.90 3.73
C ILE A 64 5.33 -0.82 2.67
N ARG A 65 6.20 -0.80 1.68
CA ARG A 65 6.18 0.20 0.62
C ARG A 65 5.13 -0.15 -0.43
N GLY A 66 4.24 0.79 -0.74
CA GLY A 66 3.27 0.70 -1.81
C GLY A 66 3.73 1.38 -3.10
N ASN A 67 2.92 1.29 -4.14
CA ASN A 67 3.20 1.95 -5.41
C ASN A 67 2.99 3.47 -5.35
N HIS A 68 2.13 3.96 -4.46
CA HIS A 68 1.93 5.41 -4.27
C HIS A 68 3.15 6.07 -3.63
N GLU A 69 3.90 5.40 -2.76
CA GLU A 69 5.18 5.91 -2.28
C GLU A 69 6.20 6.04 -3.42
N ASP A 70 6.21 5.13 -4.40
CA ASP A 70 7.06 5.25 -5.59
C ASP A 70 6.62 6.39 -6.50
N LEU A 71 5.31 6.59 -6.69
CA LEU A 71 4.76 7.72 -7.45
C LEU A 71 5.14 9.06 -6.81
N PHE A 72 4.99 9.17 -5.48
CA PHE A 72 5.36 10.36 -4.73
C PHE A 72 6.84 10.71 -4.91
N VAL A 73 7.73 9.74 -4.73
CA VAL A 73 9.18 9.97 -4.91
C VAL A 73 9.49 10.39 -6.35
N LYS A 74 8.98 9.68 -7.36
CA LYS A 74 9.21 10.00 -8.77
C LYS A 74 8.72 11.39 -9.16
N MET A 75 7.57 11.81 -8.64
CA MET A 75 7.06 13.16 -8.87
C MET A 75 7.92 14.23 -8.20
N CYS A 76 8.33 14.00 -6.95
CA CYS A 76 9.21 14.93 -6.24
C CYS A 76 10.58 15.09 -6.93
N GLU A 77 11.18 13.98 -7.37
CA GLU A 77 12.47 13.99 -8.10
C GLU A 77 12.36 14.70 -9.45
N ARG A 78 11.21 14.65 -10.10
CA ARG A 78 10.93 15.36 -11.36
C ARG A 78 10.72 16.85 -11.15
N GLY A 79 10.22 17.25 -9.97
CA GLY A 79 9.96 18.66 -9.60
C GLY A 79 8.72 19.28 -10.26
N GLU A 80 7.95 18.49 -11.01
CA GLU A 80 6.71 18.92 -11.67
C GLU A 80 5.67 17.80 -11.69
N PRO A 81 4.36 18.11 -11.55
CA PRO A 81 3.31 17.12 -11.64
C PRO A 81 2.90 16.86 -13.09
N TRP A 82 2.63 15.61 -13.42
CA TRP A 82 2.00 15.19 -14.66
C TRP A 82 0.51 14.89 -14.43
N MET A 83 -0.23 14.65 -15.52
CA MET A 83 -1.68 14.42 -15.42
C MET A 83 -2.04 13.28 -14.46
N HIS A 84 -1.28 12.20 -14.47
CA HIS A 84 -1.54 11.06 -13.58
C HIS A 84 -1.28 11.38 -12.09
N ASP A 85 -0.38 12.32 -11.77
CA ASP A 85 -0.13 12.71 -10.39
C ASP A 85 -1.34 13.47 -9.80
N TYR A 86 -2.06 14.23 -10.64
CA TYR A 86 -3.32 14.84 -10.22
C TYR A 86 -4.43 13.81 -10.05
N SER A 87 -4.56 12.86 -10.99
CA SER A 87 -5.61 11.83 -10.90
C SER A 87 -5.41 10.84 -9.76
N ASN A 88 -4.16 10.61 -9.36
CA ASN A 88 -3.81 9.77 -8.21
C ASN A 88 -3.87 10.51 -6.86
N GLY A 89 -3.98 11.85 -6.86
CA GLY A 89 -3.95 12.66 -5.64
C GLY A 89 -2.55 13.02 -5.16
N THR A 90 -1.48 12.50 -5.81
CA THR A 90 -0.10 12.71 -5.39
C THR A 90 0.31 14.19 -5.42
N ALA A 91 -0.15 14.94 -6.44
CA ALA A 91 0.10 16.37 -6.50
C ALA A 91 -0.58 17.12 -5.34
N GLN A 92 -1.80 16.73 -4.94
CA GLN A 92 -2.50 17.32 -3.80
C GLN A 92 -1.76 17.02 -2.49
N THR A 93 -1.24 15.83 -2.32
CA THR A 93 -0.44 15.44 -1.13
C THR A 93 0.73 16.40 -0.89
N ILE A 94 1.41 16.89 -1.96
CA ILE A 94 2.47 17.90 -1.83
C ILE A 94 1.94 19.21 -1.23
N PHE A 95 0.76 19.66 -1.65
CA PHE A 95 0.15 20.87 -1.11
C PHE A 95 -0.30 20.67 0.34
N ASP A 96 -0.82 19.50 0.68
CA ASP A 96 -1.27 19.19 2.04
C ASP A 96 -0.08 19.15 3.02
N PHE A 97 1.06 18.60 2.60
CA PHE A 97 2.30 18.66 3.40
C PHE A 97 2.88 20.08 3.55
N THR A 98 2.76 20.90 2.53
CA THR A 98 3.49 22.19 2.49
C THR A 98 2.63 23.42 2.77
N GLY A 99 1.30 23.26 2.82
CA GLY A 99 0.32 24.33 3.02
C GLY A 99 0.05 25.12 1.73
N VAL A 100 -1.21 25.16 1.30
CA VAL A 100 -1.64 25.77 0.03
C VAL A 100 -1.39 27.29 -0.05
N ASP A 101 -1.41 27.99 1.09
CA ASP A 101 -1.30 29.46 1.15
C ASP A 101 0.11 30.00 0.92
N LYS A 102 1.12 29.15 0.88
CA LYS A 102 2.50 29.58 0.68
C LYS A 102 2.77 29.87 -0.79
N PRO A 103 3.42 30.99 -1.15
CA PRO A 103 3.74 31.36 -2.53
C PRO A 103 4.98 30.62 -3.06
N TRP A 104 5.05 29.33 -2.80
CA TRP A 104 6.19 28.51 -3.21
C TRP A 104 5.94 27.86 -4.56
N PRO A 105 6.93 27.83 -5.47
CA PRO A 105 6.83 27.04 -6.70
C PRO A 105 6.73 25.54 -6.38
N PHE A 106 6.13 24.78 -7.27
CA PHE A 106 5.89 23.36 -7.05
C PHE A 106 7.17 22.58 -6.78
N GLU A 107 8.23 22.84 -7.55
CA GLU A 107 9.54 22.20 -7.37
C GLU A 107 10.05 22.31 -5.92
N TYR A 108 10.00 23.51 -5.35
CA TYR A 108 10.41 23.75 -3.96
C TYR A 108 9.49 23.05 -2.95
N ARG A 109 8.18 23.02 -3.22
CA ARG A 109 7.23 22.24 -2.40
C ARG A 109 7.55 20.76 -2.42
N ALA A 110 7.84 20.20 -3.60
CA ALA A 110 8.20 18.80 -3.80
C ALA A 110 9.48 18.44 -3.02
N GLU A 111 10.49 19.30 -3.04
CA GLU A 111 11.70 19.12 -2.25
C GLU A 111 11.42 19.10 -0.75
N VAL A 112 10.63 20.07 -0.26
CA VAL A 112 10.26 20.16 1.16
C VAL A 112 9.45 18.94 1.59
N ALA A 113 8.42 18.55 0.85
CA ALA A 113 7.58 17.40 1.16
C ALA A 113 8.38 16.10 1.15
N LEU A 114 9.26 15.90 0.15
CA LEU A 114 10.16 14.75 0.10
C LEU A 114 11.09 14.71 1.32
N GLY A 115 11.61 15.86 1.73
CA GLY A 115 12.44 15.98 2.94
C GLY A 115 11.69 15.54 4.20
N MET A 116 10.41 15.90 4.34
CA MET A 116 9.55 15.51 5.47
C MET A 116 9.27 13.99 5.48
N VAL A 117 8.98 13.40 4.32
CA VAL A 117 8.56 12.00 4.20
C VAL A 117 9.76 11.03 4.15
N ARG A 118 10.94 11.49 3.74
CA ARG A 118 12.15 10.67 3.55
C ARG A 118 12.51 9.78 4.76
N PRO A 119 12.46 10.23 6.02
CA PRO A 119 12.74 9.36 7.17
C PRO A 119 11.79 8.17 7.25
N MET A 120 10.52 8.38 6.92
CA MET A 120 9.51 7.31 6.88
C MET A 120 9.76 6.35 5.72
N LEU A 121 10.03 6.86 4.51
CA LEU A 121 10.35 6.06 3.33
C LEU A 121 11.57 5.16 3.56
N ASN A 122 12.58 5.67 4.28
CA ASN A 122 13.82 4.92 4.56
C ASN A 122 13.62 3.74 5.51
N ARG A 123 12.55 3.73 6.32
CA ARG A 123 12.22 2.61 7.21
C ARG A 123 11.21 1.62 6.61
N MET A 124 10.66 1.94 5.45
CA MET A 124 9.78 1.02 4.72
C MET A 124 10.54 -0.17 4.17
N VAL A 125 9.89 -1.32 4.22
CA VAL A 125 10.39 -2.58 3.67
C VAL A 125 9.52 -3.03 2.50
N ASP A 126 10.05 -3.92 1.65
CA ASP A 126 9.29 -4.47 0.53
C ASP A 126 8.26 -5.51 0.99
N TYR A 127 8.58 -6.24 2.06
CA TYR A 127 7.72 -7.22 2.69
C TYR A 127 8.06 -7.40 4.17
N TYR A 128 7.11 -7.99 4.91
CA TYR A 128 7.36 -8.51 6.25
C TYR A 128 6.89 -9.95 6.33
N GLU A 129 7.67 -10.83 6.95
CA GLU A 129 7.41 -12.27 6.98
C GLU A 129 7.45 -12.82 8.41
N THR A 130 6.51 -13.70 8.71
CA THR A 130 6.44 -14.49 9.94
C THR A 130 6.44 -15.98 9.60
N ASP A 131 6.32 -16.86 10.59
CA ASP A 131 6.24 -18.30 10.36
C ASP A 131 5.04 -18.69 9.47
N HIS A 132 3.93 -17.94 9.53
CA HIS A 132 2.67 -18.29 8.87
C HIS A 132 2.22 -17.29 7.81
N TYR A 133 2.76 -16.07 7.82
CA TYR A 133 2.28 -14.97 6.98
C TYR A 133 3.40 -14.28 6.24
N VAL A 134 3.09 -13.80 5.05
CA VAL A 134 3.89 -12.82 4.28
C VAL A 134 2.99 -11.63 4.01
N PHE A 135 3.45 -10.44 4.41
CA PHE A 135 2.74 -9.18 4.19
C PHE A 135 3.45 -8.39 3.09
N VAL A 136 2.70 -7.96 2.09
CA VAL A 136 3.18 -7.20 0.93
C VAL A 136 2.16 -6.12 0.57
N HIS A 137 2.47 -5.24 -0.38
CA HIS A 137 1.47 -4.30 -0.91
C HIS A 137 0.65 -4.96 -2.02
N GLY A 138 1.17 -5.06 -3.25
CA GLY A 138 0.47 -5.71 -4.37
C GLY A 138 0.60 -7.23 -4.33
N TRP A 139 1.79 -7.75 -4.58
CA TRP A 139 2.10 -9.19 -4.46
C TRP A 139 3.60 -9.40 -4.25
N ILE A 140 4.02 -10.68 -4.20
CA ILE A 140 5.44 -11.06 -4.24
C ILE A 140 5.96 -10.93 -5.68
N PRO A 141 7.26 -10.65 -5.88
CA PRO A 141 7.88 -10.66 -7.19
C PRO A 141 7.64 -11.94 -7.97
N CYS A 142 7.22 -11.79 -9.21
CA CYS A 142 6.95 -12.88 -10.12
C CYS A 142 7.22 -12.46 -11.57
N VAL A 143 7.12 -13.38 -12.51
CA VAL A 143 7.17 -13.05 -13.93
C VAL A 143 5.77 -12.67 -14.38
N LYS A 144 5.63 -11.46 -14.96
CA LYS A 144 4.42 -11.00 -15.63
C LYS A 144 4.65 -11.00 -17.12
N GLU A 145 3.93 -11.82 -17.84
CA GLU A 145 3.93 -11.84 -19.30
C GLU A 145 2.88 -10.87 -19.82
N HIS A 146 3.31 -9.97 -20.73
CA HIS A 146 2.41 -9.00 -21.35
C HIS A 146 1.61 -9.65 -22.47
N HIS A 147 0.46 -10.20 -22.11
CA HIS A 147 -0.58 -10.63 -23.05
C HIS A 147 -1.85 -9.82 -22.81
N ARG A 148 -2.86 -10.00 -23.67
CA ARG A 148 -4.18 -9.35 -23.58
C ARG A 148 -4.84 -9.57 -22.20
N LEU A 149 -4.51 -10.68 -21.53
CA LEU A 149 -4.74 -10.94 -20.12
C LEU A 149 -3.35 -11.18 -19.48
N ALA A 150 -3.03 -10.49 -18.40
CA ALA A 150 -1.77 -10.67 -17.70
C ALA A 150 -1.63 -12.12 -17.25
N LYS A 151 -0.50 -12.74 -17.59
CA LYS A 151 -0.14 -14.06 -17.09
C LYS A 151 0.98 -13.92 -16.08
N TYR A 152 0.78 -14.52 -14.93
CA TYR A 152 1.73 -14.53 -13.85
C TYR A 152 2.28 -15.95 -13.64
N ARG A 153 3.58 -16.07 -13.35
CA ARG A 153 4.21 -17.32 -12.95
C ARG A 153 5.29 -17.05 -11.91
N PRO A 154 5.56 -18.01 -11.00
CA PRO A 154 6.63 -17.87 -10.02
C PRO A 154 7.97 -17.57 -10.67
N LEU A 155 8.85 -16.87 -9.96
CA LEU A 155 10.26 -16.79 -10.32
C LEU A 155 10.92 -18.17 -10.18
N GLU A 156 11.99 -18.42 -10.93
CA GLU A 156 12.82 -19.62 -10.75
C GLU A 156 13.68 -19.51 -9.47
N GLU A 157 14.06 -18.26 -9.12
CA GLU A 157 14.82 -17.92 -7.92
C GLU A 157 13.88 -17.55 -6.76
N ASP A 158 14.41 -17.50 -5.53
CA ASP A 158 13.62 -17.05 -4.38
C ASP A 158 13.21 -15.59 -4.57
N TRP A 159 11.90 -15.32 -4.53
CA TRP A 159 11.35 -13.98 -4.69
C TRP A 159 11.87 -12.97 -3.64
N ARG A 160 12.37 -13.47 -2.49
CA ARG A 160 12.94 -12.63 -1.42
C ARG A 160 14.21 -11.93 -1.87
N ASP A 161 14.99 -12.58 -2.72
CA ASP A 161 16.24 -12.08 -3.29
C ASP A 161 16.02 -11.27 -4.59
N ALA A 162 14.77 -11.04 -4.96
CA ALA A 162 14.44 -10.29 -6.17
C ALA A 162 15.00 -8.86 -6.13
N PRO A 163 15.56 -8.37 -7.25
CA PRO A 163 16.11 -7.01 -7.31
C PRO A 163 14.99 -5.96 -7.18
N LYS A 164 15.40 -4.74 -6.78
CA LYS A 164 14.51 -3.61 -6.51
C LYS A 164 13.45 -3.35 -7.59
N ASN A 165 13.83 -3.42 -8.86
CA ASN A 165 12.89 -3.20 -9.96
C ASN A 165 11.78 -4.26 -10.03
N LYS A 166 12.04 -5.49 -9.61
CA LYS A 166 11.01 -6.54 -9.50
C LYS A 166 10.04 -6.28 -8.35
N TRP A 167 10.52 -5.72 -7.25
CA TRP A 167 9.67 -5.25 -6.16
C TRP A 167 8.84 -4.04 -6.57
N GLU A 168 9.42 -3.11 -7.34
CA GLU A 168 8.66 -1.98 -7.91
C GLU A 168 7.53 -2.45 -8.82
N ASP A 169 7.77 -3.48 -9.67
CA ASP A 169 6.73 -4.09 -10.49
C ASP A 169 5.67 -4.80 -9.63
N ALA A 170 6.10 -5.56 -8.60
CA ALA A 170 5.24 -6.37 -7.75
C ALA A 170 4.22 -5.54 -6.97
N ARG A 171 4.54 -4.29 -6.62
CA ARG A 171 3.62 -3.35 -5.96
C ARG A 171 2.40 -3.01 -6.82
N TRP A 172 2.46 -3.25 -8.14
CA TRP A 172 1.38 -3.01 -9.09
C TRP A 172 0.57 -4.26 -9.45
N TYR A 173 0.91 -5.41 -8.87
CA TYR A 173 0.23 -6.65 -9.24
C TYR A 173 -1.10 -6.78 -8.49
N ASN A 174 -2.10 -7.32 -9.18
CA ASN A 174 -3.31 -7.79 -8.54
C ASN A 174 -2.99 -9.13 -7.85
N GLY A 175 -2.96 -9.14 -6.53
CA GLY A 175 -2.62 -10.34 -5.76
C GLY A 175 -3.59 -11.49 -5.98
N MET A 176 -4.86 -11.21 -6.21
CA MET A 176 -5.88 -12.22 -6.50
C MET A 176 -5.62 -12.93 -7.83
N ASP A 177 -5.26 -12.16 -8.87
CA ASP A 177 -4.88 -12.73 -10.17
C ASP A 177 -3.59 -13.56 -10.07
N CYS A 178 -2.62 -13.09 -9.29
CA CYS A 178 -1.37 -13.81 -9.07
C CYS A 178 -1.62 -15.14 -8.34
N ALA A 179 -2.41 -15.11 -7.26
CA ALA A 179 -2.76 -16.30 -6.49
C ALA A 179 -3.53 -17.32 -7.34
N ALA A 180 -4.55 -16.87 -8.08
CA ALA A 180 -5.35 -17.72 -8.97
C ALA A 180 -4.51 -18.40 -10.08
N GLN A 181 -3.36 -17.83 -10.42
CA GLN A 181 -2.41 -18.39 -11.40
C GLN A 181 -1.27 -19.18 -10.75
N GLY A 182 -1.37 -19.47 -9.46
CA GLY A 182 -0.43 -20.34 -8.75
C GLY A 182 0.86 -19.64 -8.25
N VAL A 183 0.90 -18.31 -8.26
CA VAL A 183 2.00 -17.58 -7.62
C VAL A 183 1.71 -17.48 -6.12
N VAL A 184 2.14 -18.48 -5.37
CA VAL A 184 1.87 -18.63 -3.93
C VAL A 184 3.14 -18.87 -3.14
N VAL A 185 3.10 -18.65 -1.83
CA VAL A 185 4.18 -19.00 -0.91
C VAL A 185 3.80 -20.28 -0.18
N PRO A 186 4.44 -21.42 -0.46
CA PRO A 186 4.09 -22.69 0.16
C PRO A 186 4.10 -22.63 1.69
N GLY A 187 3.02 -23.06 2.32
CA GLY A 187 2.88 -23.12 3.78
C GLY A 187 2.62 -21.78 4.47
N LYS A 188 2.41 -20.70 3.73
CA LYS A 188 2.11 -19.37 4.28
C LYS A 188 0.94 -18.70 3.61
N THR A 189 0.24 -17.87 4.35
CA THR A 189 -0.78 -16.96 3.82
C THR A 189 -0.12 -15.65 3.40
N VAL A 190 -0.32 -15.22 2.17
CA VAL A 190 0.08 -13.88 1.70
C VAL A 190 -1.06 -12.91 1.97
N VAL A 191 -0.75 -11.82 2.66
CA VAL A 191 -1.68 -10.73 2.98
C VAL A 191 -1.26 -9.50 2.21
N CYS A 192 -2.14 -8.95 1.40
CA CYS A 192 -1.85 -7.80 0.55
C CYS A 192 -3.01 -6.80 0.51
N GLY A 193 -2.75 -5.61 -0.07
CA GLY A 193 -3.71 -4.58 -0.40
C GLY A 193 -3.73 -4.27 -1.89
N HIS A 194 -3.57 -2.99 -2.25
CA HIS A 194 -3.48 -2.46 -3.62
C HIS A 194 -4.75 -2.59 -4.45
N TRP A 195 -5.36 -3.77 -4.46
CA TRP A 195 -6.58 -4.04 -5.23
C TRP A 195 -7.78 -4.24 -4.31
N HIS A 196 -8.94 -3.67 -4.68
CA HIS A 196 -10.14 -3.73 -3.87
C HIS A 196 -10.68 -5.17 -3.78
N CYS A 197 -11.07 -5.59 -2.58
CA CYS A 197 -11.53 -6.96 -2.30
C CYS A 197 -12.77 -7.36 -3.12
N SER A 198 -13.63 -6.39 -3.43
CA SER A 198 -14.84 -6.63 -4.23
C SER A 198 -14.56 -7.18 -5.64
N TYR A 199 -13.36 -6.95 -6.20
CA TYR A 199 -12.93 -7.61 -7.44
C TYR A 199 -12.89 -9.13 -7.27
N GLY A 200 -12.31 -9.63 -6.17
CA GLY A 200 -12.23 -11.06 -5.89
C GLY A 200 -13.60 -11.70 -5.75
N HIS A 201 -14.49 -11.07 -4.99
CA HIS A 201 -15.87 -11.51 -4.81
C HIS A 201 -16.64 -11.48 -6.13
N TRP A 202 -16.53 -10.42 -6.91
CA TRP A 202 -17.19 -10.31 -8.21
C TRP A 202 -16.66 -11.32 -9.23
N PHE A 203 -15.34 -11.42 -9.38
CA PHE A 203 -14.73 -12.14 -10.50
C PHE A 203 -14.51 -13.63 -10.22
N TYR A 204 -14.04 -13.97 -9.02
CA TYR A 204 -13.67 -15.35 -8.69
C TYR A 204 -14.77 -16.12 -7.99
N GLU A 205 -15.52 -15.53 -7.06
CA GLU A 205 -16.67 -16.19 -6.45
C GLU A 205 -17.85 -16.22 -7.37
N ASN A 206 -18.05 -15.16 -8.18
CA ASN A 206 -19.11 -15.04 -9.18
C ASN A 206 -20.50 -15.36 -8.62
N ASP A 207 -20.78 -14.87 -7.40
CA ASP A 207 -22.03 -15.10 -6.66
C ASP A 207 -23.14 -14.09 -7.00
N GLY A 208 -22.92 -13.27 -8.04
CA GLY A 208 -23.87 -12.25 -8.51
C GLY A 208 -23.71 -10.89 -7.86
N LYS A 209 -22.73 -10.70 -6.95
CA LYS A 209 -22.41 -9.37 -6.42
C LYS A 209 -21.69 -8.52 -7.47
N PRO A 210 -21.95 -7.21 -7.53
CA PRO A 210 -21.21 -6.32 -8.45
C PRO A 210 -19.81 -6.01 -7.91
N GLU A 211 -18.90 -5.62 -8.80
CA GLU A 211 -17.57 -5.15 -8.42
C GLU A 211 -17.63 -3.81 -7.68
N PHE A 212 -18.54 -2.90 -8.08
CA PHE A 212 -18.70 -1.56 -7.52
C PHE A 212 -20.17 -1.23 -7.26
N GLY A 213 -20.40 -0.26 -6.36
CA GLY A 213 -21.71 0.29 -6.09
C GLY A 213 -22.51 -0.51 -5.05
N GLU A 214 -23.83 -0.36 -5.10
CA GLU A 214 -24.73 -1.00 -4.14
C GLU A 214 -24.70 -2.53 -4.28
N GLY A 215 -24.44 -3.22 -3.19
CA GLY A 215 -24.33 -4.68 -3.13
C GLY A 215 -22.92 -5.23 -3.36
N ALA A 216 -21.94 -4.39 -3.65
CA ALA A 216 -20.53 -4.83 -3.72
C ALA A 216 -20.04 -5.31 -2.34
N ASP A 217 -19.27 -6.40 -2.34
CA ASP A 217 -18.68 -6.94 -1.12
C ASP A 217 -17.25 -6.44 -0.95
N PHE A 218 -17.01 -5.62 0.05
CA PHE A 218 -15.69 -5.08 0.40
C PHE A 218 -15.06 -5.79 1.61
N SER A 219 -15.63 -6.90 2.08
CA SER A 219 -14.99 -7.72 3.10
C SER A 219 -13.69 -8.34 2.57
N PRO A 220 -12.75 -8.74 3.46
CA PRO A 220 -11.53 -9.37 3.02
C PRO A 220 -11.80 -10.59 2.12
N TYR A 221 -11.16 -10.62 0.95
CA TYR A 221 -11.25 -11.74 0.03
C TYR A 221 -10.18 -12.79 0.35
N TYR A 222 -10.54 -14.06 0.34
CA TYR A 222 -9.64 -15.19 0.58
C TYR A 222 -9.53 -16.05 -0.68
N ALA A 223 -8.38 -15.94 -1.38
CA ALA A 223 -8.05 -16.86 -2.47
C ALA A 223 -7.61 -18.21 -1.89
N ASN A 224 -8.29 -19.29 -2.26
CA ASN A 224 -8.00 -20.67 -1.85
C ASN A 224 -7.19 -21.40 -2.92
#